data_7eb5b01024f2202428fe3b4e22c99527
#
_entry.id   7eb5b01024f2202428fe3b4e22c99527
#
_cell.length_a   1.000
_cell.length_b   1.000
_cell.length_c   1.000
_cell.angle_alpha   90.00
_cell.angle_beta   90.00
_cell.angle_gamma   90.00
#
_symmetry.space_group_name_H-M   'P 1'
#
loop_
_entity.id
_entity.type
_entity.pdbx_description
1 polymer ?
#
loop_
_entity_poly.entity_id
_entity_poly.type
_entity_poly.pdbx_seq_one_letter_code
_entity_poly.pdbx_strand_id
1 'polypeptide(L)'
;MRLLSGASTSRIPCPLLPFARARTRFLPVSASGAACRAASSSAAGAGDGGAQKPWLFVGLGNPGKVYQGTRHNVGFEMIDVIAEAEGISVSSMQFKAMVGKGRIGDAPIMLAKPQTFMNASGESVGQLVSYFKIPLTQVLVMYDDLDLPFAKLRLLPKGGHGGHNGMRSIVNHLKQNRDFPRLRIGIGRPPGKMDPANFVLRPFNKKEQEELDFAFHRGLEAVRIMVLEGFNKSATYVNTAQSSEMLNR
;
A
#
# COMPACT_ATOMS: atom_id res chain seq x y z
N MET A 1 -28.19 -21.49 61.77
CA MET A 1 -27.24 -20.83 62.68
C MET A 1 -26.09 -20.29 61.84
N ARG A 2 -26.01 -18.96 61.73
CA ARG A 2 -24.78 -18.10 61.52
C ARG A 2 -23.86 -18.46 60.37
N LEU A 3 -23.25 -17.53 59.60
CA LEU A 3 -23.25 -16.07 59.40
C LEU A 3 -22.48 -15.81 58.11
N LEU A 4 -22.92 -14.87 57.37
CA LEU A 4 -22.30 -13.80 56.60
C LEU A 4 -20.76 -13.69 56.63
N SER A 5 -20.11 -13.53 55.48
CA SER A 5 -19.31 -12.35 55.26
C SER A 5 -19.02 -12.11 53.77
N GLY A 6 -19.37 -10.92 53.34
CA GLY A 6 -19.10 -10.41 52.02
C GLY A 6 -17.68 -9.88 51.94
N ALA A 7 -17.10 -9.92 50.74
CA ALA A 7 -15.93 -9.15 50.36
C ALA A 7 -16.25 -8.37 49.08
N SER A 8 -16.48 -7.09 49.30
CA SER A 8 -16.55 -6.05 48.27
C SER A 8 -15.14 -5.82 47.72
N THR A 9 -14.94 -6.04 46.43
CA THR A 9 -13.74 -5.57 45.72
C THR A 9 -14.08 -4.33 44.93
N SER A 10 -13.63 -3.22 45.48
CA SER A 10 -13.66 -1.89 44.87
C SER A 10 -12.91 -1.86 43.53
N ARG A 11 -13.62 -1.44 42.49
CA ARG A 11 -13.03 -1.08 41.21
C ARG A 11 -12.33 0.26 41.34
N ILE A 12 -11.03 0.30 41.07
CA ILE A 12 -10.24 1.50 40.89
C ILE A 12 -10.39 1.95 39.43
N PRO A 13 -10.86 3.16 39.15
CA PRO A 13 -10.86 3.68 37.77
C PRO A 13 -9.47 4.17 37.41
N CYS A 14 -8.96 3.69 36.29
CA CYS A 14 -7.73 4.17 35.65
C CYS A 14 -8.01 5.52 34.98
N PRO A 15 -7.22 6.59 35.22
CA PRO A 15 -7.43 7.88 34.59
C PRO A 15 -6.87 7.86 33.16
N LEU A 16 -7.74 8.17 32.19
CA LEU A 16 -7.40 8.50 30.81
C LEU A 16 -6.62 9.83 30.79
N LEU A 17 -5.37 9.78 30.37
CA LEU A 17 -4.59 10.98 30.04
C LEU A 17 -4.92 11.43 28.60
N PRO A 18 -5.25 12.70 28.38
CA PRO A 18 -5.44 13.21 27.04
C PRO A 18 -4.11 13.48 26.34
N PHE A 19 -3.90 12.89 25.17
CA PHE A 19 -2.80 13.23 24.29
C PHE A 19 -2.96 14.67 23.79
N ALA A 20 -2.07 15.55 24.25
CA ALA A 20 -1.99 16.93 23.79
C ALA A 20 -1.42 16.98 22.38
N ARG A 21 -2.24 17.45 21.42
CA ARG A 21 -1.80 17.82 20.07
C ARG A 21 -0.87 19.02 20.14
N ALA A 22 0.41 18.84 19.89
CA ALA A 22 1.34 19.94 19.61
C ALA A 22 1.05 20.53 18.24
N ARG A 23 0.41 21.69 18.20
CA ARG A 23 0.29 22.53 17.00
C ARG A 23 1.59 23.30 16.83
N THR A 24 2.43 22.89 15.92
CA THR A 24 3.53 23.72 15.42
C THR A 24 2.96 24.76 14.45
N ARG A 25 2.93 26.04 14.88
CA ARG A 25 2.66 27.18 14.04
C ARG A 25 3.87 27.48 13.19
N PHE A 26 3.76 27.32 11.88
CA PHE A 26 4.68 27.91 10.92
C PHE A 26 4.32 29.37 10.68
N LEU A 27 5.26 30.27 10.94
CA LEU A 27 5.16 31.70 10.58
C LEU A 27 5.56 31.88 9.12
N PRO A 28 4.89 32.76 8.36
CA PRO A 28 5.30 33.04 6.99
C PRO A 28 6.51 33.95 6.96
N VAL A 29 7.55 33.54 6.23
CA VAL A 29 8.69 34.39 5.89
C VAL A 29 8.31 35.16 4.62
N SER A 30 8.25 36.48 4.72
CA SER A 30 8.13 37.39 3.60
C SER A 30 9.45 37.48 2.85
N ALA A 31 9.49 37.15 1.57
CA ALA A 31 10.60 37.47 0.69
C ALA A 31 10.17 38.52 -0.34
N SER A 32 10.82 39.66 -0.25
CA SER A 32 10.76 40.80 -1.15
C SER A 32 11.32 40.46 -2.52
N GLY A 33 10.77 41.12 -3.54
CA GLY A 33 10.97 40.88 -4.93
C GLY A 33 12.39 41.19 -5.47
N ALA A 34 12.66 40.49 -6.55
CA ALA A 34 13.58 41.00 -7.60
C ALA A 34 13.07 40.48 -8.95
N ALA A 35 12.65 41.40 -9.77
CA ALA A 35 12.28 41.16 -11.16
C ALA A 35 13.54 40.92 -11.98
N CYS A 36 13.58 39.84 -12.77
CA CYS A 36 14.44 39.71 -13.92
C CYS A 36 13.62 39.29 -15.14
N ARG A 37 13.77 40.12 -16.20
CA ARG A 37 13.06 40.03 -17.48
C ARG A 37 13.56 38.87 -18.34
N ALA A 38 12.63 38.26 -19.00
CA ALA A 38 12.60 37.81 -20.40
C ALA A 38 13.81 37.15 -21.05
N ALA A 39 13.62 35.93 -21.43
CA ALA A 39 14.07 35.45 -22.75
C ALA A 39 12.99 34.47 -23.29
N SER A 40 12.37 34.92 -24.36
CA SER A 40 11.44 34.17 -25.19
C SER A 40 12.23 33.16 -26.04
N SER A 41 11.85 31.89 -26.01
CA SER A 41 12.06 31.02 -27.17
C SER A 41 10.89 30.01 -27.23
N SER A 42 10.08 30.26 -28.12
CA SER A 42 9.21 29.51 -29.03
C SER A 42 9.31 27.98 -29.02
N ALA A 43 8.16 27.44 -29.15
CA ALA A 43 7.67 26.32 -29.92
C ALA A 43 6.97 25.29 -29.07
N ALA A 44 5.68 25.37 -29.04
CA ALA A 44 4.75 24.61 -29.86
C ALA A 44 4.70 23.13 -29.53
N GLY A 45 3.68 22.81 -28.84
CA GLY A 45 3.11 21.51 -28.63
C GLY A 45 1.81 21.70 -27.89
N ALA A 46 0.78 22.26 -28.55
CA ALA A 46 -0.60 22.16 -28.09
C ALA A 46 -0.99 20.69 -28.14
N GLY A 47 -0.53 19.94 -27.16
CA GLY A 47 -1.02 18.60 -26.86
C GLY A 47 -2.33 18.74 -26.12
N ASP A 48 -3.36 18.16 -26.69
CA ASP A 48 -4.69 17.87 -26.16
C ASP A 48 -4.68 17.88 -24.62
N GLY A 49 -5.46 18.79 -24.01
CA GLY A 49 -5.64 18.93 -22.57
C GLY A 49 -6.28 17.68 -21.94
N GLY A 50 -5.73 16.52 -22.19
CA GLY A 50 -6.14 15.25 -21.63
C GLY A 50 -5.86 15.23 -20.13
N ALA A 51 -6.93 15.15 -19.34
CA ALA A 51 -6.84 14.99 -17.89
C ALA A 51 -5.82 13.88 -17.55
N GLN A 52 -4.85 14.20 -16.69
CA GLN A 52 -3.82 13.28 -16.27
C GLN A 52 -4.44 11.97 -15.78
N LYS A 53 -4.05 10.84 -16.37
CA LYS A 53 -4.55 9.53 -15.94
C LYS A 53 -4.09 9.24 -14.52
N PRO A 54 -4.98 8.71 -13.66
CA PRO A 54 -4.62 8.42 -12.28
C PRO A 54 -3.65 7.25 -12.20
N TRP A 55 -2.80 7.25 -11.18
CA TRP A 55 -2.15 6.05 -10.70
C TRP A 55 -3.19 5.11 -10.09
N LEU A 56 -3.14 3.83 -10.39
CA LEU A 56 -3.96 2.81 -9.75
C LEU A 56 -3.09 1.96 -8.81
N PHE A 57 -3.35 2.05 -7.52
CA PHE A 57 -2.72 1.25 -6.49
C PHE A 57 -3.67 0.14 -6.06
N VAL A 58 -3.26 -1.09 -6.28
CA VAL A 58 -4.06 -2.28 -5.98
C VAL A 58 -3.40 -3.07 -4.88
N GLY A 59 -4.07 -3.23 -3.75
CA GLY A 59 -3.67 -4.20 -2.74
C GLY A 59 -4.38 -5.52 -2.95
N LEU A 60 -3.67 -6.63 -2.90
CA LEU A 60 -4.28 -7.96 -2.98
C LEU A 60 -4.63 -8.51 -1.59
N GLY A 61 -5.73 -9.22 -1.52
CA GLY A 61 -6.25 -9.85 -0.31
C GLY A 61 -7.55 -10.59 -0.58
N ASN A 62 -8.01 -11.34 0.41
CA ASN A 62 -9.32 -11.99 0.42
C ASN A 62 -10.33 -11.14 1.19
N PRO A 63 -11.57 -11.00 0.71
CA PRO A 63 -12.62 -10.27 1.40
C PRO A 63 -13.14 -11.02 2.62
N GLY A 64 -13.63 -10.28 3.59
CA GLY A 64 -14.28 -10.80 4.79
C GLY A 64 -13.41 -10.81 6.04
N LYS A 65 -14.08 -10.73 7.20
CA LYS A 65 -13.44 -10.60 8.52
C LYS A 65 -12.50 -11.76 8.88
N VAL A 66 -12.77 -12.95 8.34
CA VAL A 66 -11.97 -14.17 8.60
C VAL A 66 -10.55 -14.05 8.07
N TYR A 67 -10.33 -13.26 7.00
CA TYR A 67 -9.05 -13.08 6.36
C TYR A 67 -8.31 -11.81 6.82
N GLN A 68 -8.95 -10.99 7.63
CA GLN A 68 -8.35 -9.76 8.15
C GLN A 68 -7.13 -10.09 9.02
N GLY A 69 -6.03 -9.37 8.83
CA GLY A 69 -4.78 -9.60 9.57
C GLY A 69 -4.02 -10.85 9.15
N THR A 70 -4.43 -11.55 8.08
CA THR A 70 -3.68 -12.70 7.56
C THR A 70 -2.57 -12.25 6.63
N ARG A 71 -1.53 -13.10 6.48
CA ARG A 71 -0.37 -12.83 5.62
C ARG A 71 -0.77 -12.54 4.17
N HIS A 72 -1.80 -13.23 3.67
CA HIS A 72 -2.31 -13.03 2.31
C HIS A 72 -3.05 -11.71 2.10
N ASN A 73 -3.42 -11.02 3.20
CA ASN A 73 -4.09 -9.73 3.16
C ASN A 73 -3.16 -8.52 3.37
N VAL A 74 -1.86 -8.73 3.45
CA VAL A 74 -0.86 -7.66 3.62
C VAL A 74 -0.97 -6.55 2.56
N GLY A 75 -1.41 -6.90 1.33
CA GLY A 75 -1.69 -5.92 0.29
C GLY A 75 -2.86 -5.01 0.63
N PHE A 76 -3.94 -5.53 1.24
CA PHE A 76 -5.05 -4.72 1.73
C PHE A 76 -4.62 -3.76 2.82
N GLU A 77 -3.82 -4.26 3.78
CA GLU A 77 -3.29 -3.45 4.89
C GLU A 77 -2.41 -2.31 4.37
N MET A 78 -1.57 -2.57 3.36
CA MET A 78 -0.77 -1.53 2.71
C MET A 78 -1.64 -0.43 2.08
N ILE A 79 -2.77 -0.79 1.44
CA ILE A 79 -3.73 0.19 0.92
C ILE A 79 -4.35 1.00 2.06
N ASP A 80 -4.68 0.36 3.19
CA ASP A 80 -5.27 1.06 4.34
C ASP A 80 -4.29 2.08 4.93
N VAL A 81 -3.01 1.74 5.05
CA VAL A 81 -1.95 2.66 5.49
C VAL A 81 -1.81 3.85 4.54
N ILE A 82 -1.81 3.62 3.22
CA ILE A 82 -1.76 4.71 2.23
C ILE A 82 -3.02 5.57 2.34
N ALA A 83 -4.19 4.95 2.46
CA ALA A 83 -5.47 5.65 2.55
C ALA A 83 -5.54 6.56 3.78
N GLU A 84 -5.11 6.07 4.94
CA GLU A 84 -5.05 6.85 6.19
C GLU A 84 -4.06 8.02 6.09
N ALA A 85 -2.85 7.75 5.60
CA ALA A 85 -1.80 8.77 5.50
C ALA A 85 -2.13 9.90 4.52
N GLU A 86 -2.84 9.58 3.43
CA GLU A 86 -3.22 10.56 2.39
C GLU A 86 -4.66 11.09 2.57
N GLY A 87 -5.37 10.67 3.62
CA GLY A 87 -6.73 11.12 3.90
C GLY A 87 -7.76 10.65 2.85
N ILE A 88 -7.56 9.48 2.24
CA ILE A 88 -8.41 8.95 1.18
C ILE A 88 -9.37 7.91 1.74
N SER A 89 -10.68 8.15 1.58
CA SER A 89 -11.69 7.16 1.95
C SER A 89 -11.82 6.07 0.88
N VAL A 90 -11.54 4.80 1.25
CA VAL A 90 -11.69 3.63 0.38
C VAL A 90 -13.02 2.94 0.70
N SER A 91 -14.14 3.56 0.30
CA SER A 91 -15.50 3.16 0.68
C SER A 91 -16.46 2.94 -0.49
N SER A 92 -16.07 3.28 -1.72
CA SER A 92 -16.91 3.13 -2.91
C SER A 92 -16.74 1.76 -3.55
N MET A 93 -17.84 1.02 -3.75
CA MET A 93 -17.79 -0.25 -4.46
C MET A 93 -17.85 -0.04 -5.97
N GLN A 94 -16.78 -0.37 -6.69
CA GLN A 94 -16.69 -0.28 -8.16
C GLN A 94 -15.96 -1.50 -8.73
N PHE A 95 -16.51 -2.11 -9.77
CA PHE A 95 -15.89 -3.26 -10.46
C PHE A 95 -15.43 -4.38 -9.51
N LYS A 96 -16.26 -4.74 -8.55
CA LYS A 96 -15.94 -5.74 -7.52
C LYS A 96 -14.71 -5.34 -6.67
N ALA A 97 -14.44 -4.04 -6.49
CA ALA A 97 -13.41 -3.52 -5.59
C ALA A 97 -13.95 -2.42 -4.69
N MET A 98 -13.44 -2.33 -3.47
CA MET A 98 -13.52 -1.10 -2.68
C MET A 98 -12.50 -0.11 -3.22
N VAL A 99 -12.97 1.06 -3.63
CA VAL A 99 -12.17 2.08 -4.31
C VAL A 99 -12.21 3.39 -3.54
N GLY A 100 -11.07 4.04 -3.45
CA GLY A 100 -10.90 5.42 -2.99
C GLY A 100 -10.20 6.25 -4.05
N LYS A 101 -10.58 7.51 -4.21
CA LYS A 101 -9.93 8.45 -5.12
C LYS A 101 -9.38 9.63 -4.33
N GLY A 102 -8.17 10.05 -4.67
CA GLY A 102 -7.48 11.16 -4.02
C GLY A 102 -6.31 11.67 -4.83
N ARG A 103 -5.36 12.28 -4.15
CA ARG A 103 -4.15 12.85 -4.75
C ARG A 103 -2.95 12.61 -3.84
N ILE A 104 -1.78 12.46 -4.45
CA ILE A 104 -0.49 12.59 -3.78
C ILE A 104 0.23 13.75 -4.48
N GLY A 105 0.44 14.86 -3.75
CA GLY A 105 0.80 16.13 -4.39
C GLY A 105 -0.25 16.52 -5.42
N ASP A 106 0.18 16.79 -6.66
CA ASP A 106 -0.72 17.13 -7.76
C ASP A 106 -1.20 15.93 -8.59
N ALA A 107 -0.64 14.76 -8.38
CA ALA A 107 -0.99 13.57 -9.15
C ALA A 107 -2.29 12.90 -8.63
N PRO A 108 -3.26 12.64 -9.53
CA PRO A 108 -4.45 11.89 -9.15
C PRO A 108 -4.11 10.43 -8.90
N ILE A 109 -4.66 9.86 -7.83
CA ILE A 109 -4.50 8.45 -7.49
C ILE A 109 -5.84 7.78 -7.24
N MET A 110 -5.85 6.48 -7.45
CA MET A 110 -6.96 5.59 -7.15
C MET A 110 -6.43 4.41 -6.34
N LEU A 111 -6.97 4.21 -5.16
CA LEU A 111 -6.70 3.05 -4.31
C LEU A 111 -7.77 2.01 -4.56
N ALA A 112 -7.40 0.72 -4.64
CA ALA A 112 -8.34 -0.35 -4.88
C ALA A 112 -8.02 -1.60 -4.06
N LYS A 113 -9.03 -2.14 -3.39
CA LYS A 113 -9.01 -3.46 -2.72
C LYS A 113 -10.03 -4.36 -3.40
N PRO A 114 -9.65 -5.29 -4.28
CA PRO A 114 -10.57 -6.24 -4.91
C PRO A 114 -11.35 -7.01 -3.86
N GLN A 115 -12.67 -7.04 -3.99
CA GLN A 115 -13.58 -7.79 -3.11
C GLN A 115 -13.94 -9.14 -3.72
N THR A 116 -13.05 -9.68 -4.54
CA THR A 116 -13.06 -11.05 -5.03
C THR A 116 -12.09 -11.90 -4.20
N PHE A 117 -12.28 -13.22 -4.20
CA PHE A 117 -11.23 -14.09 -3.67
C PHE A 117 -9.93 -13.91 -4.47
N MET A 118 -8.79 -14.20 -3.84
CA MET A 118 -7.47 -13.98 -4.39
C MET A 118 -7.33 -14.50 -5.83
N ASN A 119 -7.83 -15.69 -6.11
CA ASN A 119 -7.75 -16.32 -7.44
C ASN A 119 -8.52 -15.57 -8.54
N ALA A 120 -9.45 -14.71 -8.18
CA ALA A 120 -10.31 -13.94 -9.09
C ALA A 120 -10.00 -12.43 -9.07
N SER A 121 -8.89 -12.00 -8.45
CA SER A 121 -8.51 -10.59 -8.33
C SER A 121 -8.40 -9.88 -9.69
N GLY A 122 -7.99 -10.61 -10.74
CA GLY A 122 -7.88 -10.08 -12.09
C GLY A 122 -9.20 -9.63 -12.70
N GLU A 123 -10.35 -10.22 -12.30
CA GLU A 123 -11.67 -9.78 -12.77
C GLU A 123 -11.94 -8.32 -12.40
N SER A 124 -11.59 -7.94 -11.19
CA SER A 124 -11.75 -6.57 -10.70
C SER A 124 -10.71 -5.64 -11.32
N VAL A 125 -9.43 -6.00 -11.22
CA VAL A 125 -8.32 -5.16 -11.67
C VAL A 125 -8.39 -4.92 -13.19
N GLY A 126 -8.68 -5.94 -13.99
CA GLY A 126 -8.81 -5.83 -15.44
C GLY A 126 -9.93 -4.87 -15.85
N GLN A 127 -11.08 -4.90 -15.13
CA GLN A 127 -12.19 -3.97 -15.39
C GLN A 127 -11.83 -2.53 -15.00
N LEU A 128 -11.17 -2.30 -13.84
CA LEU A 128 -10.71 -0.98 -13.43
C LEU A 128 -9.74 -0.37 -14.45
N VAL A 129 -8.72 -1.13 -14.85
CA VAL A 129 -7.72 -0.69 -15.84
C VAL A 129 -8.38 -0.35 -17.18
N SER A 130 -9.28 -1.21 -17.66
CA SER A 130 -9.97 -1.03 -18.94
C SER A 130 -10.91 0.18 -18.92
N TYR A 131 -11.75 0.29 -17.90
CA TYR A 131 -12.76 1.35 -17.79
C TYR A 131 -12.13 2.74 -17.67
N PHE A 132 -11.14 2.88 -16.78
CA PHE A 132 -10.46 4.16 -16.58
C PHE A 132 -9.32 4.40 -17.58
N LYS A 133 -9.09 3.45 -18.49
CA LYS A 133 -8.03 3.52 -19.53
C LYS A 133 -6.67 3.86 -18.90
N ILE A 134 -6.32 3.20 -17.80
CA ILE A 134 -5.09 3.46 -17.05
C ILE A 134 -3.92 2.74 -17.75
N PRO A 135 -2.82 3.44 -18.07
CA PRO A 135 -1.63 2.79 -18.61
C PRO A 135 -1.07 1.78 -17.59
N LEU A 136 -0.63 0.61 -18.05
CA LEU A 136 -0.12 -0.43 -17.15
C LEU A 136 1.09 0.02 -16.36
N THR A 137 1.88 0.95 -16.89
CA THR A 137 3.01 1.59 -16.18
C THR A 137 2.58 2.43 -14.96
N GLN A 138 1.29 2.79 -14.87
CA GLN A 138 0.69 3.50 -13.75
C GLN A 138 -0.16 2.58 -12.84
N VAL A 139 -0.05 1.26 -12.98
CA VAL A 139 -0.72 0.27 -12.14
C VAL A 139 0.29 -0.36 -11.21
N LEU A 140 0.25 -0.03 -9.91
CA LEU A 140 1.07 -0.68 -8.88
C LEU A 140 0.24 -1.74 -8.15
N VAL A 141 0.71 -2.99 -8.18
CA VAL A 141 0.09 -4.10 -7.44
C VAL A 141 0.95 -4.44 -6.22
N MET A 142 0.32 -4.47 -5.05
CA MET A 142 0.95 -4.76 -3.75
C MET A 142 0.44 -6.10 -3.23
N TYR A 143 1.35 -7.01 -2.87
CA TYR A 143 1.00 -8.37 -2.46
C TYR A 143 2.10 -9.04 -1.63
N ASP A 144 1.73 -10.11 -0.95
CA ASP A 144 2.62 -10.94 -0.15
C ASP A 144 3.57 -11.80 -0.99
N ASP A 145 4.76 -12.01 -0.46
CA ASP A 145 5.79 -12.80 -1.11
C ASP A 145 6.48 -13.75 -0.13
N LEU A 146 6.40 -15.05 -0.42
CA LEU A 146 7.03 -16.12 0.35
C LEU A 146 8.56 -16.18 0.19
N ASP A 147 9.08 -15.70 -0.94
CA ASP A 147 10.50 -15.80 -1.27
C ASP A 147 11.34 -14.64 -0.71
N LEU A 148 10.66 -13.57 -0.25
CA LEU A 148 11.33 -12.48 0.43
C LEU A 148 11.36 -12.72 1.94
N PRO A 149 12.46 -12.36 2.62
CA PRO A 149 12.51 -12.34 4.07
C PRO A 149 11.37 -11.52 4.65
N PHE A 150 10.94 -11.86 5.87
CA PHE A 150 9.84 -11.17 6.54
C PHE A 150 10.08 -9.65 6.62
N ALA A 151 9.01 -8.86 6.43
CA ALA A 151 9.02 -7.39 6.43
C ALA A 151 9.97 -6.71 5.41
N LYS A 152 10.58 -7.47 4.49
CA LYS A 152 11.38 -6.88 3.39
C LYS A 152 10.49 -6.52 2.23
N LEU A 153 10.76 -5.34 1.64
CA LEU A 153 10.06 -4.83 0.47
C LEU A 153 10.90 -4.98 -0.79
N ARG A 154 10.25 -5.22 -1.92
CA ARG A 154 10.89 -5.21 -3.23
C ARG A 154 9.99 -4.57 -4.28
N LEU A 155 10.46 -3.50 -4.91
CA LEU A 155 9.75 -2.80 -5.97
C LEU A 155 10.36 -3.19 -7.33
N LEU A 156 9.53 -3.70 -8.22
CA LEU A 156 9.93 -4.16 -9.56
C LEU A 156 9.05 -3.52 -10.64
N PRO A 157 9.61 -3.13 -11.82
CA PRO A 157 8.82 -2.54 -12.91
C PRO A 157 7.96 -3.56 -13.65
N LYS A 158 8.40 -4.81 -13.68
CA LYS A 158 7.76 -5.94 -14.38
C LYS A 158 8.19 -7.29 -13.80
N GLY A 159 7.51 -8.37 -14.15
CA GLY A 159 7.92 -9.71 -13.73
C GLY A 159 6.81 -10.76 -13.80
N GLY A 160 7.13 -12.00 -13.50
CA GLY A 160 6.19 -13.11 -13.40
C GLY A 160 5.28 -13.02 -12.17
N HIS A 161 4.41 -14.01 -12.02
CA HIS A 161 3.48 -14.10 -10.88
C HIS A 161 4.09 -14.78 -9.65
N GLY A 162 5.29 -15.37 -9.74
CA GLY A 162 5.99 -15.99 -8.60
C GLY A 162 5.19 -17.06 -7.84
N GLY A 163 4.29 -17.77 -8.51
CA GLY A 163 3.38 -18.71 -7.85
C GLY A 163 2.15 -18.06 -7.19
N HIS A 164 2.12 -16.74 -7.01
CA HIS A 164 1.03 -16.03 -6.35
C HIS A 164 -0.26 -16.03 -7.18
N ASN A 165 -1.35 -16.61 -6.66
CA ASN A 165 -2.59 -16.83 -7.40
C ASN A 165 -3.26 -15.52 -7.86
N GLY A 166 -3.28 -14.48 -7.01
CA GLY A 166 -3.83 -13.17 -7.37
C GLY A 166 -3.07 -12.53 -8.51
N MET A 167 -1.75 -12.58 -8.50
CA MET A 167 -0.91 -12.08 -9.59
C MET A 167 -1.12 -12.86 -10.89
N ARG A 168 -1.27 -14.20 -10.79
CA ARG A 168 -1.63 -15.04 -11.96
C ARG A 168 -2.96 -14.62 -12.57
N SER A 169 -3.97 -14.38 -11.73
CA SER A 169 -5.27 -13.90 -12.15
C SER A 169 -5.20 -12.54 -12.86
N ILE A 170 -4.44 -11.57 -12.29
CA ILE A 170 -4.25 -10.25 -12.90
C ILE A 170 -3.58 -10.37 -14.27
N VAL A 171 -2.46 -11.11 -14.38
CA VAL A 171 -1.74 -11.31 -15.64
C VAL A 171 -2.65 -11.88 -16.70
N ASN A 172 -3.49 -12.89 -16.37
CA ASN A 172 -4.45 -13.49 -17.28
C ASN A 172 -5.47 -12.46 -17.79
N HIS A 173 -6.03 -11.63 -16.92
CA HIS A 173 -7.03 -10.61 -17.29
C HIS A 173 -6.42 -9.39 -18.00
N LEU A 174 -5.12 -9.17 -17.88
CA LEU A 174 -4.37 -8.15 -18.62
C LEU A 174 -3.76 -8.70 -19.93
N LYS A 175 -4.37 -9.73 -20.54
CA LYS A 175 -3.96 -10.35 -21.81
C LYS A 175 -2.50 -10.84 -21.76
N GLN A 176 -2.10 -11.49 -20.68
CA GLN A 176 -0.74 -11.99 -20.43
C GLN A 176 0.33 -10.89 -20.32
N ASN A 177 -0.07 -9.62 -20.25
CA ASN A 177 0.87 -8.53 -20.06
C ASN A 177 1.40 -8.55 -18.62
N ARG A 178 2.72 -8.39 -18.49
CA ARG A 178 3.46 -8.41 -17.21
C ARG A 178 4.20 -7.09 -16.95
N ASP A 179 4.03 -6.08 -17.82
CA ASP A 179 4.75 -4.82 -17.79
C ASP A 179 3.99 -3.79 -16.92
N PHE A 180 3.84 -4.10 -15.65
CA PHE A 180 3.28 -3.18 -14.64
C PHE A 180 4.08 -3.26 -13.34
N PRO A 181 4.23 -2.14 -12.63
CA PRO A 181 4.89 -2.06 -11.33
C PRO A 181 4.28 -2.99 -10.28
N ARG A 182 5.14 -3.53 -9.42
CA ARG A 182 4.73 -4.36 -8.28
C ARG A 182 5.57 -4.11 -7.05
N LEU A 183 4.92 -3.96 -5.91
CA LEU A 183 5.55 -3.92 -4.61
C LEU A 183 5.31 -5.27 -3.93
N ARG A 184 6.38 -6.04 -3.78
CA ARG A 184 6.37 -7.33 -3.09
C ARG A 184 6.67 -7.09 -1.61
N ILE A 185 5.84 -7.65 -0.74
CA ILE A 185 5.96 -7.53 0.71
C ILE A 185 6.32 -8.90 1.25
N GLY A 186 7.52 -9.04 1.81
CA GLY A 186 8.03 -10.30 2.32
C GLY A 186 7.25 -10.78 3.53
N ILE A 187 6.74 -12.00 3.47
CA ILE A 187 6.10 -12.69 4.59
C ILE A 187 6.92 -13.88 5.09
N GLY A 188 8.07 -14.13 4.44
CA GLY A 188 8.92 -15.27 4.73
C GLY A 188 8.30 -16.61 4.32
N ARG A 189 9.09 -17.67 4.42
CA ARG A 189 8.63 -19.03 4.12
C ARG A 189 8.03 -19.71 5.34
N PRO A 190 7.07 -20.64 5.14
CA PRO A 190 6.48 -21.40 6.23
C PRO A 190 7.53 -22.20 6.97
N PRO A 191 7.47 -22.31 8.31
CA PRO A 191 8.39 -23.10 9.09
C PRO A 191 8.18 -24.59 8.90
N GLY A 192 9.28 -25.36 8.83
CA GLY A 192 9.26 -26.81 8.75
C GLY A 192 8.55 -27.36 7.51
N LYS A 193 7.57 -28.24 7.70
CA LYS A 193 6.80 -28.90 6.63
C LYS A 193 5.40 -28.30 6.44
N MET A 194 5.16 -27.08 6.94
CA MET A 194 3.85 -26.45 6.82
C MET A 194 3.56 -26.12 5.36
N ASP A 195 2.33 -26.45 4.92
CA ASP A 195 1.86 -26.11 3.58
C ASP A 195 1.76 -24.57 3.39
N PRO A 196 2.38 -24.02 2.31
CA PRO A 196 2.30 -22.60 2.01
C PRO A 196 0.88 -22.01 1.94
N ALA A 197 -0.09 -22.77 1.42
CA ALA A 197 -1.48 -22.31 1.33
C ALA A 197 -2.11 -22.08 2.72
N ASN A 198 -1.78 -22.92 3.68
CA ASN A 198 -2.21 -22.76 5.07
C ASN A 198 -1.43 -21.65 5.79
N PHE A 199 -0.16 -21.43 5.43
CA PHE A 199 0.66 -20.40 6.05
C PHE A 199 0.21 -19.00 5.70
N VAL A 200 -0.10 -18.72 4.43
CA VAL A 200 -0.55 -17.38 3.99
C VAL A 200 -1.89 -16.97 4.61
N LEU A 201 -2.71 -17.91 5.03
CA LEU A 201 -3.98 -17.65 5.70
C LEU A 201 -3.87 -17.48 7.22
N ARG A 202 -2.67 -17.57 7.79
CA ARG A 202 -2.45 -17.32 9.22
C ARG A 202 -2.26 -15.83 9.51
N PRO A 203 -2.77 -15.34 10.64
CA PRO A 203 -2.52 -13.98 11.09
C PRO A 203 -1.05 -13.81 11.51
N PHE A 204 -0.61 -12.56 11.52
CA PHE A 204 0.67 -12.17 12.11
C PHE A 204 0.60 -12.20 13.64
N ASN A 205 1.71 -12.54 14.32
CA ASN A 205 1.84 -12.34 15.74
C ASN A 205 2.19 -10.86 16.05
N LYS A 206 2.17 -10.45 17.32
CA LYS A 206 2.41 -9.05 17.71
C LYS A 206 3.77 -8.52 17.27
N LYS A 207 4.83 -9.33 17.43
CA LYS A 207 6.18 -8.93 17.02
C LYS A 207 6.29 -8.78 15.50
N GLU A 208 5.66 -9.70 14.76
CA GLU A 208 5.57 -9.60 13.30
C GLU A 208 4.79 -8.35 12.87
N GLN A 209 3.72 -7.99 13.56
CA GLN A 209 2.95 -6.76 13.28
C GLN A 209 3.80 -5.51 13.47
N GLU A 210 4.55 -5.40 14.57
CA GLU A 210 5.46 -4.28 14.82
C GLU A 210 6.53 -4.14 13.71
N GLU A 211 7.14 -5.25 13.29
CA GLU A 211 8.11 -5.23 12.17
C GLU A 211 7.44 -4.84 10.84
N LEU A 212 6.20 -5.28 10.62
CA LEU A 212 5.45 -5.00 9.41
C LEU A 212 5.05 -3.52 9.32
N ASP A 213 4.73 -2.88 10.45
CA ASP A 213 4.41 -1.45 10.51
C ASP A 213 5.58 -0.60 9.97
N PHE A 214 6.83 -0.94 10.31
CA PHE A 214 8.00 -0.27 9.72
C PHE A 214 8.08 -0.49 8.20
N ALA A 215 7.79 -1.71 7.73
CA ALA A 215 7.76 -2.00 6.31
C ALA A 215 6.66 -1.21 5.59
N PHE A 216 5.49 -1.06 6.19
CA PHE A 216 4.39 -0.27 5.64
C PHE A 216 4.74 1.21 5.54
N HIS A 217 5.36 1.80 6.55
CA HIS A 217 5.82 3.20 6.48
C HIS A 217 6.84 3.40 5.34
N ARG A 218 7.77 2.44 5.17
CA ARG A 218 8.69 2.47 4.02
C ARG A 218 7.97 2.30 2.69
N GLY A 219 6.96 1.45 2.62
CA GLY A 219 6.12 1.27 1.45
C GLY A 219 5.36 2.54 1.08
N LEU A 220 4.83 3.26 2.07
CA LEU A 220 4.18 4.54 1.90
C LEU A 220 5.13 5.58 1.30
N GLU A 221 6.33 5.73 1.85
CA GLU A 221 7.35 6.65 1.29
C GLU A 221 7.76 6.24 -0.14
N ALA A 222 7.89 4.95 -0.41
CA ALA A 222 8.16 4.46 -1.75
C ALA A 222 7.06 4.85 -2.75
N VAL A 223 5.80 4.76 -2.34
CA VAL A 223 4.66 5.18 -3.18
C VAL A 223 4.69 6.69 -3.43
N ARG A 224 4.98 7.50 -2.42
CA ARG A 224 5.13 8.96 -2.56
C ARG A 224 6.25 9.31 -3.54
N ILE A 225 7.44 8.74 -3.35
CA ILE A 225 8.58 8.94 -4.26
C ILE A 225 8.23 8.49 -5.68
N MET A 226 7.52 7.37 -5.84
CA MET A 226 7.15 6.85 -7.16
C MET A 226 6.23 7.81 -7.92
N VAL A 227 5.28 8.42 -7.22
CA VAL A 227 4.34 9.38 -7.82
C VAL A 227 4.99 10.72 -8.12
N LEU A 228 5.83 11.24 -7.21
CA LEU A 228 6.39 12.59 -7.29
C LEU A 228 7.71 12.65 -8.07
N GLU A 229 8.53 11.60 -7.96
CA GLU A 229 9.90 11.60 -8.47
C GLU A 229 10.16 10.49 -9.50
N GLY A 230 9.21 9.59 -9.65
CA GLY A 230 9.24 8.51 -10.63
C GLY A 230 9.71 7.16 -10.09
N PHE A 231 9.41 6.13 -10.90
CA PHE A 231 9.62 4.72 -10.53
C PHE A 231 11.08 4.41 -10.15
N ASN A 232 12.07 4.90 -10.91
CA ASN A 232 13.47 4.52 -10.71
C ASN A 232 14.00 4.98 -9.34
N LYS A 233 13.67 6.19 -8.90
CA LYS A 233 14.06 6.70 -7.59
C LYS A 233 13.41 5.89 -6.47
N SER A 234 12.12 5.59 -6.60
CA SER A 234 11.40 4.75 -5.66
C SER A 234 12.00 3.34 -5.57
N ALA A 235 12.31 2.73 -6.71
CA ALA A 235 12.94 1.40 -6.76
C ALA A 235 14.32 1.41 -6.10
N THR A 236 15.13 2.44 -6.32
CA THR A 236 16.41 2.61 -5.64
C THR A 236 16.21 2.73 -4.12
N TYR A 237 15.29 3.60 -3.68
CA TYR A 237 14.98 3.76 -2.26
C TYR A 237 14.58 2.44 -1.59
N VAL A 238 13.66 1.68 -2.19
CA VAL A 238 13.18 0.41 -1.61
C VAL A 238 14.25 -0.67 -1.66
N ASN A 239 14.91 -0.85 -2.81
CA ASN A 239 15.75 -2.02 -3.05
C ASN A 239 17.16 -1.86 -2.46
N THR A 240 17.74 -0.65 -2.40
CA THR A 240 19.11 -0.40 -1.91
C THR A 240 19.20 -0.38 -0.38
N ALA A 241 18.22 0.22 0.31
CA ALA A 241 18.24 0.30 1.77
C ALA A 241 18.18 -1.08 2.48
N GLN A 242 17.78 -2.13 1.75
CA GLN A 242 17.79 -3.50 2.25
C GLN A 242 19.17 -4.16 2.21
N SER A 243 20.06 -3.67 1.37
CA SER A 243 21.44 -4.19 1.27
C SER A 243 22.31 -3.73 2.44
N SER A 244 22.08 -2.52 2.96
CA SER A 244 22.86 -1.97 4.08
C SER A 244 22.55 -2.62 5.43
N GLU A 245 21.32 -3.10 5.63
CA GLU A 245 20.93 -3.80 6.87
C GLU A 245 21.47 -5.23 6.94
N MET A 246 21.77 -5.86 5.79
CA MET A 246 22.39 -7.21 5.75
C MET A 246 23.90 -7.19 6.07
N LEU A 247 24.56 -6.03 5.91
CA LEU A 247 25.99 -5.88 6.21
C LEU A 247 26.29 -5.65 7.71
N ASN A 248 25.25 -5.37 8.50
CA ASN A 248 25.37 -5.08 9.94
C ASN A 248 24.84 -6.22 10.85
N ARG A 249 24.72 -7.44 10.33
CA ARG A 249 24.35 -8.64 11.10
C ARG A 249 25.51 -9.67 11.01
#